data_ef09fd7f8ed8302db554ef3860a5af72
#
_entry.id   ef09fd7f8ed8302db554ef3860a5af72
#
_cell.length_a   1.000
_cell.length_b   1.000
_cell.length_c   1.000
_cell.angle_alpha   90.00
_cell.angle_beta   90.00
_cell.angle_gamma   90.00
#
_symmetry.space_group_name_H-M   'P 1'
#
loop_
_entity.id
_entity.type
_entity.pdbx_description
1 polymer ?
#
loop_
_entity_poly.entity_id
_entity_poly.type
_entity_poly.pdbx_seq_one_letter_code
_entity_poly.pdbx_strand_id
1 'polypeptide(L)'
;MRVAATQLAVTAGVIFALAGSIGVTHAARSASPACTQAAQPAWFDYGDKWVPFRRLFFKPGLTVALAHDAPAAEARAGGAQLAFWDMSLKRAVGTPAKPADSRTIPAATARLLADAVRVTGCSTPVIALNELFGAQRTTPWQPRNARYRADVLALVQGLAARGAQPHLFISQTGATAGAAGRWWRAVAQSATIVRELYLPAPWLHSFGPAGTSVYMRFELRRAVRNLTTIGVPSSRVGIALGFQSGRGGRMGLAAAPWFEIVKREALASRQVAGELSLASVWSWGWATFPGEHTDPDARRAACVFLWTREAGLCDGPAAAGTAFDRSLAQPAEGGRRVTLRLLSARHPVWFRVAASAKLAGRVALLQERRADEWHSLWRMALGPFRPRPVRIPLANGRHVVRLYVAEENAPRGAAFWTTPRVVHVTDAAR
;
A
#
# COMPACT_ATOMS: atom_id res chain seq x y z
N MET A 1 -41.74 -62.37 -24.54
CA MET A 1 -41.81 -62.68 -25.99
C MET A 1 -40.41 -62.53 -26.55
N ARG A 2 -39.96 -63.59 -27.19
CA ARG A 2 -38.65 -63.71 -27.89
C ARG A 2 -38.70 -62.94 -29.19
N VAL A 3 -37.53 -62.47 -29.71
CA VAL A 3 -36.99 -62.60 -31.07
C VAL A 3 -35.71 -61.81 -31.09
N ALA A 4 -34.53 -62.33 -31.07
CA ALA A 4 -33.77 -63.07 -32.09
C ALA A 4 -32.88 -62.12 -32.95
N ALA A 5 -31.65 -62.50 -32.94
CA ALA A 5 -30.45 -61.91 -33.56
C ALA A 5 -30.48 -61.87 -35.09
N THR A 6 -29.66 -61.02 -35.69
CA THR A 6 -28.96 -61.34 -36.92
C THR A 6 -27.63 -60.64 -37.01
N GLN A 7 -26.55 -61.39 -37.05
CA GLN A 7 -25.18 -60.97 -37.43
C GLN A 7 -25.12 -60.83 -38.95
N LEU A 8 -24.38 -59.83 -39.41
CA LEU A 8 -23.87 -59.85 -40.79
C LEU A 8 -22.41 -59.32 -40.72
N ALA A 9 -21.52 -60.23 -40.98
CA ALA A 9 -20.11 -60.01 -41.24
C ALA A 9 -19.93 -59.57 -42.70
N VAL A 10 -19.11 -58.51 -42.91
CA VAL A 10 -18.54 -58.24 -44.26
C VAL A 10 -17.04 -57.98 -44.08
N THR A 11 -16.32 -58.76 -44.82
CA THR A 11 -14.83 -58.85 -44.90
C THR A 11 -14.22 -57.78 -45.76
N ALA A 12 -13.02 -57.37 -45.34
CA ALA A 12 -11.80 -57.11 -46.13
C ALA A 12 -11.75 -55.92 -47.12
N GLY A 13 -10.78 -55.13 -46.90
CA GLY A 13 -10.18 -54.17 -47.86
C GLY A 13 -9.02 -53.46 -47.30
N VAL A 14 -7.81 -54.09 -47.27
CA VAL A 14 -6.55 -53.44 -46.94
C VAL A 14 -6.09 -52.64 -48.14
N ILE A 15 -6.15 -51.29 -48.05
CA ILE A 15 -5.44 -50.41 -48.99
C ILE A 15 -4.41 -49.66 -48.18
N PHE A 16 -3.11 -50.00 -48.36
CA PHE A 16 -1.99 -49.23 -47.92
C PHE A 16 -1.88 -47.95 -48.75
N ALA A 17 -2.29 -46.83 -48.19
CA ALA A 17 -1.94 -45.52 -48.71
C ALA A 17 -0.79 -44.94 -47.87
N LEU A 18 0.39 -44.89 -48.43
CA LEU A 18 1.55 -44.13 -47.95
C LEU A 18 1.21 -42.66 -48.04
N ALA A 19 0.68 -42.08 -46.95
CA ALA A 19 0.56 -40.64 -46.80
C ALA A 19 1.79 -40.11 -46.08
N GLY A 20 2.65 -39.43 -46.81
CA GLY A 20 3.79 -38.69 -46.29
C GLY A 20 3.33 -37.68 -45.23
N SER A 21 3.72 -37.90 -44.00
CA SER A 21 3.50 -36.95 -42.90
C SER A 21 4.33 -35.72 -43.15
N ILE A 22 3.74 -34.68 -43.74
CA ILE A 22 4.30 -33.31 -43.64
C ILE A 22 4.15 -32.93 -42.17
N GLY A 23 5.23 -33.04 -41.41
CA GLY A 23 5.33 -32.56 -40.05
C GLY A 23 5.13 -31.04 -40.02
N VAL A 24 3.90 -30.61 -39.83
CA VAL A 24 3.65 -29.22 -39.40
C VAL A 24 4.14 -29.13 -37.95
N THR A 25 5.36 -28.65 -37.79
CA THR A 25 5.84 -28.20 -36.51
C THR A 25 4.92 -27.07 -36.08
N HIS A 26 3.92 -27.39 -35.28
CA HIS A 26 3.24 -26.39 -34.47
C HIS A 26 4.32 -25.76 -33.57
N ALA A 27 4.85 -24.60 -33.98
CA ALA A 27 5.55 -23.72 -33.09
C ALA A 27 4.62 -23.57 -31.88
N ALA A 28 5.04 -24.12 -30.74
CA ALA A 28 4.34 -23.94 -29.50
C ALA A 28 4.14 -22.43 -29.33
N ARG A 29 2.91 -21.96 -29.51
CA ARG A 29 2.54 -20.60 -29.13
C ARG A 29 2.93 -20.50 -27.68
N SER A 30 4.03 -19.78 -27.40
CA SER A 30 4.40 -19.42 -26.04
C SER A 30 3.15 -18.80 -25.44
N ALA A 31 2.63 -19.45 -24.41
CA ALA A 31 1.48 -18.94 -23.66
C ALA A 31 1.78 -17.49 -23.33
N SER A 32 0.94 -16.56 -23.76
CA SER A 32 1.07 -15.17 -23.41
C SER A 32 1.20 -15.10 -21.89
N PRO A 33 2.20 -14.39 -21.34
CA PRO A 33 2.39 -14.31 -19.91
C PRO A 33 1.06 -13.88 -19.28
N ALA A 34 0.68 -14.54 -18.18
CA ALA A 34 -0.60 -14.28 -17.53
C ALA A 34 -0.67 -12.78 -17.17
N CYS A 35 -1.57 -12.06 -17.83
CA CYS A 35 -1.74 -10.61 -17.67
C CYS A 35 -2.58 -10.24 -16.46
N THR A 36 -3.13 -11.23 -15.77
CA THR A 36 -4.05 -11.06 -14.66
C THR A 36 -3.44 -11.57 -13.39
N GLN A 37 -3.49 -10.73 -12.37
CA GLN A 37 -3.16 -11.17 -11.02
C GLN A 37 -4.35 -11.90 -10.44
N ALA A 38 -4.13 -13.14 -10.06
CA ALA A 38 -5.17 -14.02 -9.53
C ALA A 38 -5.48 -13.75 -8.05
N ALA A 39 -4.60 -13.10 -7.29
CA ALA A 39 -4.73 -12.93 -5.85
C ALA A 39 -4.98 -11.47 -5.45
N GLN A 40 -5.88 -11.25 -4.46
CA GLN A 40 -6.04 -10.00 -3.77
C GLN A 40 -5.54 -10.13 -2.33
N PRO A 41 -4.73 -9.19 -1.83
CA PRO A 41 -4.17 -8.04 -2.56
C PRO A 41 -3.11 -8.43 -3.57
N ALA A 42 -3.12 -7.78 -4.73
CA ALA A 42 -2.05 -7.90 -5.69
C ALA A 42 -0.81 -7.14 -5.23
N TRP A 43 0.38 -7.73 -5.36
CA TRP A 43 1.65 -7.11 -4.98
C TRP A 43 2.42 -6.67 -6.21
N PHE A 44 2.88 -5.42 -6.18
CA PHE A 44 3.67 -4.81 -7.24
C PHE A 44 4.96 -4.22 -6.69
N ASP A 45 6.07 -4.54 -7.31
CA ASP A 45 7.38 -4.02 -6.92
C ASP A 45 7.94 -3.15 -8.06
N TYR A 46 8.45 -1.97 -7.73
CA TYR A 46 9.11 -1.13 -8.73
C TYR A 46 10.55 -1.60 -8.96
N GLY A 47 10.85 -2.03 -10.16
CA GLY A 47 12.15 -2.59 -10.54
C GLY A 47 12.73 -2.08 -11.85
N ASP A 48 12.43 -0.84 -12.26
CA ASP A 48 12.86 -0.27 -13.53
C ASP A 48 14.37 0.05 -13.56
N LYS A 49 14.83 0.57 -14.68
CA LYS A 49 16.25 0.86 -14.99
C LYS A 49 16.98 1.67 -13.91
N TRP A 50 16.24 2.43 -13.12
CA TRP A 50 16.79 3.23 -12.03
C TRP A 50 17.16 2.41 -10.78
N VAL A 51 16.75 1.14 -10.68
CA VAL A 51 17.08 0.24 -9.59
C VAL A 51 18.25 -0.65 -10.00
N PRO A 52 19.47 -0.44 -9.48
CA PRO A 52 20.67 -1.18 -9.92
C PRO A 52 20.56 -2.70 -9.70
N PHE A 53 19.81 -3.10 -8.67
CA PHE A 53 19.57 -4.50 -8.29
C PHE A 53 18.19 -5.02 -8.74
N ARG A 54 17.60 -4.42 -9.77
CA ARG A 54 16.25 -4.76 -10.28
C ARG A 54 16.01 -6.25 -10.52
N ARG A 55 17.07 -6.99 -10.88
CA ARG A 55 17.00 -8.46 -11.07
C ARG A 55 16.54 -9.23 -9.84
N LEU A 56 16.62 -8.61 -8.65
CA LEU A 56 16.03 -9.18 -7.44
C LEU A 56 14.52 -9.40 -7.59
N PHE A 57 13.86 -8.55 -8.36
CA PHE A 57 12.42 -8.61 -8.60
C PHE A 57 12.04 -9.41 -9.86
N PHE A 58 13.00 -9.86 -10.66
CA PHE A 58 12.77 -10.55 -11.93
C PHE A 58 12.69 -12.06 -11.72
N LYS A 59 11.66 -12.50 -10.98
CA LYS A 59 11.48 -13.90 -10.60
C LYS A 59 10.01 -14.31 -10.74
N PRO A 60 9.74 -15.61 -10.93
CA PRO A 60 8.38 -16.14 -10.85
C PRO A 60 7.71 -15.76 -9.52
N GLY A 61 6.41 -15.53 -9.55
CA GLY A 61 5.63 -15.11 -8.38
C GLY A 61 5.71 -13.62 -8.03
N LEU A 62 6.55 -12.83 -8.73
CA LEU A 62 6.62 -11.38 -8.58
C LEU A 62 5.97 -10.67 -9.75
N THR A 63 5.36 -9.51 -9.47
CA THR A 63 4.90 -8.57 -10.49
C THR A 63 5.69 -7.28 -10.38
N VAL A 64 6.33 -6.90 -11.46
CA VAL A 64 7.26 -5.77 -11.50
C VAL A 64 6.69 -4.64 -12.34
N ALA A 65 6.68 -3.45 -11.77
CA ALA A 65 6.25 -2.24 -12.47
C ALA A 65 7.45 -1.59 -13.19
N LEU A 66 7.34 -1.42 -14.49
CA LEU A 66 8.40 -0.98 -15.40
C LEU A 66 7.87 0.07 -16.38
N ALA A 67 8.72 1.02 -16.74
CA ALA A 67 8.43 2.03 -17.75
C ALA A 67 9.18 1.81 -19.08
N HIS A 68 10.17 0.89 -19.10
CA HIS A 68 11.13 0.77 -20.21
C HIS A 68 11.24 -0.67 -20.74
N ASP A 69 11.47 -0.79 -22.04
CA ASP A 69 11.49 -2.07 -22.77
C ASP A 69 12.65 -2.99 -22.35
N ALA A 70 13.86 -2.43 -22.16
CA ALA A 70 15.02 -3.26 -21.82
C ALA A 70 14.86 -3.98 -20.47
N PRO A 71 14.51 -3.32 -19.34
CA PRO A 71 14.19 -4.01 -18.11
C PRO A 71 13.00 -4.97 -18.25
N ALA A 72 12.00 -4.64 -19.09
CA ALA A 72 10.84 -5.49 -19.29
C ALA A 72 11.20 -6.82 -19.95
N ALA A 73 12.09 -6.80 -20.94
CA ALA A 73 12.60 -8.01 -21.57
C ALA A 73 13.36 -8.89 -20.58
N GLU A 74 14.25 -8.28 -19.75
CA GLU A 74 14.97 -9.02 -18.69
C GLU A 74 13.99 -9.62 -17.66
N ALA A 75 12.97 -8.88 -17.24
CA ALA A 75 12.00 -9.33 -16.23
C ALA A 75 11.15 -10.50 -16.76
N ARG A 76 10.70 -10.43 -18.02
CA ARG A 76 10.00 -11.57 -18.68
C ARG A 76 10.87 -12.80 -18.78
N ALA A 77 12.13 -12.63 -19.16
CA ALA A 77 13.09 -13.73 -19.23
C ALA A 77 13.32 -14.37 -17.82
N GLY A 78 13.22 -13.56 -16.75
CA GLY A 78 13.29 -14.00 -15.37
C GLY A 78 11.99 -14.63 -14.84
N GLY A 79 10.91 -14.62 -15.61
CA GLY A 79 9.60 -15.20 -15.24
C GLY A 79 8.71 -14.30 -14.40
N ALA A 80 9.05 -13.02 -14.23
CA ALA A 80 8.20 -12.06 -13.53
C ALA A 80 6.99 -11.65 -14.39
N GLN A 81 5.87 -11.37 -13.74
CA GLN A 81 4.74 -10.66 -14.33
C GLN A 81 5.06 -9.17 -14.41
N LEU A 82 4.40 -8.47 -15.34
CA LEU A 82 4.69 -7.05 -15.57
C LEU A 82 3.45 -6.18 -15.39
N ALA A 83 3.67 -5.01 -14.76
CA ALA A 83 2.80 -3.85 -14.80
C ALA A 83 3.53 -2.70 -15.50
N PHE A 84 2.78 -1.79 -16.09
CA PHE A 84 3.35 -0.59 -16.70
C PHE A 84 3.36 0.56 -15.71
N TRP A 85 4.50 1.24 -15.58
CA TRP A 85 4.65 2.44 -14.75
C TRP A 85 4.68 3.69 -15.62
N ASP A 86 3.60 4.47 -15.64
CA ASP A 86 3.60 5.78 -16.27
C ASP A 86 4.32 6.80 -15.37
N MET A 87 5.53 7.15 -15.76
CA MET A 87 6.35 8.14 -15.05
C MET A 87 5.77 9.56 -15.10
N SER A 88 4.75 9.81 -15.91
CA SER A 88 4.42 11.19 -16.23
C SER A 88 2.95 11.39 -16.66
N LEU A 89 2.02 11.09 -15.76
CA LEU A 89 0.59 11.39 -15.95
C LEU A 89 0.35 12.82 -16.51
N LYS A 90 1.19 13.79 -16.11
CA LYS A 90 1.15 15.17 -16.61
C LYS A 90 1.32 15.32 -18.12
N ARG A 91 1.94 14.35 -18.81
CA ARG A 91 2.06 14.37 -20.27
C ARG A 91 0.73 14.07 -20.95
N ALA A 92 -0.12 13.29 -20.31
CA ALA A 92 -1.44 12.96 -20.83
C ALA A 92 -2.48 14.04 -20.51
N VAL A 93 -2.53 14.51 -19.26
CA VAL A 93 -3.60 15.38 -18.75
C VAL A 93 -3.15 16.80 -18.38
N GLY A 94 -1.88 17.12 -18.53
CA GLY A 94 -1.31 18.39 -18.07
C GLY A 94 -1.19 18.47 -16.56
N THR A 95 -1.31 19.67 -16.02
CA THR A 95 -1.29 19.95 -14.58
C THR A 95 -2.54 20.74 -14.16
N PRO A 96 -2.88 20.83 -12.86
CA PRO A 96 -3.99 21.69 -12.44
C PRO A 96 -3.89 23.13 -12.91
N ALA A 97 -2.66 23.70 -12.93
CA ALA A 97 -2.44 25.06 -13.40
C ALA A 97 -2.47 25.20 -14.94
N LYS A 98 -2.09 24.13 -15.64
CA LYS A 98 -2.04 24.08 -17.11
C LYS A 98 -2.59 22.72 -17.57
N PRO A 99 -3.91 22.50 -17.57
CA PRO A 99 -4.51 21.26 -18.03
C PRO A 99 -4.28 21.08 -19.55
N ALA A 100 -4.24 19.84 -19.99
CA ALA A 100 -4.15 19.51 -21.40
C ALA A 100 -5.37 20.01 -22.18
N ASP A 101 -5.30 20.05 -23.51
CA ASP A 101 -6.51 20.20 -24.31
C ASP A 101 -7.32 18.91 -24.24
N SER A 102 -8.54 18.97 -23.73
CA SER A 102 -9.41 17.79 -23.54
C SER A 102 -9.62 16.99 -24.83
N ARG A 103 -9.54 17.64 -26.02
CA ARG A 103 -9.58 16.97 -27.32
C ARG A 103 -8.41 16.02 -27.56
N THR A 104 -7.30 16.20 -26.85
CA THR A 104 -6.11 15.33 -26.99
C THR A 104 -6.15 14.10 -26.10
N ILE A 105 -7.08 14.02 -25.12
CA ILE A 105 -7.16 12.92 -24.16
C ILE A 105 -7.38 11.56 -24.82
N PRO A 106 -8.27 11.41 -25.83
CA PRO A 106 -8.43 10.11 -26.49
C PRO A 106 -7.15 9.60 -27.16
N ALA A 107 -6.39 10.51 -27.82
CA ALA A 107 -5.12 10.16 -28.44
C ALA A 107 -4.04 9.85 -27.40
N ALA A 108 -3.98 10.59 -26.29
CA ALA A 108 -3.09 10.32 -25.16
C ALA A 108 -3.39 8.95 -24.51
N THR A 109 -4.66 8.63 -24.35
CA THR A 109 -5.12 7.32 -23.83
C THR A 109 -4.66 6.17 -24.74
N ALA A 110 -4.84 6.32 -26.07
CA ALA A 110 -4.43 5.29 -27.02
C ALA A 110 -2.91 5.07 -27.01
N ARG A 111 -2.13 6.14 -26.98
CA ARG A 111 -0.65 6.05 -26.89
C ARG A 111 -0.20 5.38 -25.59
N LEU A 112 -0.76 5.81 -24.44
CA LEU A 112 -0.40 5.24 -23.16
C LEU A 112 -0.72 3.74 -23.08
N LEU A 113 -1.87 3.32 -23.61
CA LEU A 113 -2.22 1.91 -23.71
C LEU A 113 -1.25 1.15 -24.63
N ALA A 114 -0.93 1.69 -25.80
CA ALA A 114 0.01 1.06 -26.73
C ALA A 114 1.40 0.87 -26.09
N ASP A 115 1.90 1.88 -25.37
CA ASP A 115 3.16 1.78 -24.61
C ASP A 115 3.07 0.72 -23.52
N ALA A 116 1.98 0.68 -22.76
CA ALA A 116 1.77 -0.32 -21.74
C ALA A 116 1.72 -1.74 -22.31
N VAL A 117 1.00 -1.96 -23.40
CA VAL A 117 0.93 -3.26 -24.09
C VAL A 117 2.32 -3.66 -24.63
N ARG A 118 3.04 -2.75 -25.23
CA ARG A 118 4.40 -2.98 -25.75
C ARG A 118 5.37 -3.38 -24.65
N VAL A 119 5.40 -2.64 -23.53
CA VAL A 119 6.30 -2.90 -22.41
C VAL A 119 5.93 -4.17 -21.67
N THR A 120 4.65 -4.38 -21.37
CA THR A 120 4.20 -5.54 -20.57
C THR A 120 4.02 -6.81 -21.41
N GLY A 121 3.75 -6.71 -22.68
CA GLY A 121 3.31 -7.81 -23.53
C GLY A 121 1.86 -8.25 -23.25
N CYS A 122 1.12 -7.49 -22.47
CA CYS A 122 -0.25 -7.78 -22.06
C CYS A 122 -1.28 -6.97 -22.82
N SER A 123 -2.34 -7.58 -23.33
CA SER A 123 -3.46 -6.88 -23.97
C SER A 123 -4.33 -6.09 -22.98
N THR A 124 -4.33 -6.50 -21.72
CA THR A 124 -5.09 -5.87 -20.61
C THR A 124 -4.16 -5.46 -19.45
N PRO A 125 -3.21 -4.53 -19.69
CA PRO A 125 -2.14 -4.24 -18.75
C PRO A 125 -2.66 -3.52 -17.49
N VAL A 126 -2.01 -3.79 -16.35
CA VAL A 126 -2.08 -2.89 -15.21
C VAL A 126 -1.21 -1.67 -15.52
N ILE A 127 -1.78 -0.47 -15.35
CA ILE A 127 -1.10 0.80 -15.62
C ILE A 127 -1.08 1.66 -14.36
N ALA A 128 0.10 1.80 -13.75
CA ALA A 128 0.31 2.73 -12.66
C ALA A 128 0.43 4.15 -13.19
N LEU A 129 -0.52 4.99 -12.87
CA LEU A 129 -0.56 6.42 -13.22
C LEU A 129 0.06 7.21 -12.08
N ASN A 130 1.34 7.58 -12.24
CA ASN A 130 2.12 8.15 -11.16
C ASN A 130 1.73 9.60 -10.88
N GLU A 131 1.53 9.89 -9.59
CA GLU A 131 1.32 11.20 -8.99
C GLU A 131 0.20 12.06 -9.60
N LEU A 132 -1.04 11.74 -9.24
CA LEU A 132 -2.14 12.67 -9.44
C LEU A 132 -1.86 13.98 -8.68
N PHE A 133 -1.87 15.09 -9.38
CA PHE A 133 -1.61 16.45 -8.87
C PHE A 133 -0.16 16.73 -8.43
N GLY A 134 0.77 15.78 -8.50
CA GLY A 134 2.11 15.90 -7.96
C GLY A 134 2.10 16.20 -6.45
N ALA A 135 3.11 16.91 -5.95
CA ALA A 135 3.20 17.32 -4.54
C ALA A 135 2.25 18.47 -4.16
N GLN A 136 1.39 18.95 -5.04
CA GLN A 136 0.51 20.09 -4.80
C GLN A 136 -0.72 19.71 -3.97
N ARG A 137 -0.77 20.17 -2.73
CA ARG A 137 -1.69 19.69 -1.69
C ARG A 137 -3.13 20.22 -1.79
N THR A 138 -3.40 21.38 -2.40
CA THR A 138 -4.68 22.08 -2.24
C THR A 138 -5.39 22.44 -3.53
N THR A 139 -4.72 22.45 -4.65
CA THR A 139 -5.21 22.97 -5.93
C THR A 139 -6.23 22.10 -6.68
N PRO A 140 -6.32 20.77 -6.48
CA PRO A 140 -7.17 19.91 -7.31
C PRO A 140 -8.66 20.24 -7.23
N TRP A 141 -9.12 20.69 -6.07
CA TRP A 141 -10.56 20.89 -5.79
C TRP A 141 -11.03 22.31 -5.98
N GLN A 142 -10.17 23.23 -6.36
CA GLN A 142 -10.59 24.56 -6.73
C GLN A 142 -11.45 24.49 -8.01
N PRO A 143 -12.51 25.32 -8.13
CA PRO A 143 -13.39 25.35 -9.31
C PRO A 143 -12.61 25.48 -10.62
N ARG A 144 -11.58 26.33 -10.66
CA ARG A 144 -10.73 26.54 -11.83
C ARG A 144 -10.03 25.26 -12.33
N ASN A 145 -9.88 24.23 -11.50
CA ASN A 145 -9.25 22.96 -11.86
C ASN A 145 -10.26 21.89 -12.31
N ALA A 146 -11.52 22.27 -12.55
CA ALA A 146 -12.56 21.33 -12.96
C ALA A 146 -12.19 20.60 -14.26
N ARG A 147 -11.62 21.32 -15.24
CA ARG A 147 -11.16 20.74 -16.50
C ARG A 147 -10.10 19.67 -16.27
N TYR A 148 -9.07 19.95 -15.47
CA TYR A 148 -8.03 18.97 -15.16
C TYR A 148 -8.63 17.68 -14.54
N ARG A 149 -9.59 17.82 -13.61
CA ARG A 149 -10.27 16.65 -13.02
C ARG A 149 -11.09 15.87 -14.03
N ALA A 150 -11.76 16.56 -14.96
CA ALA A 150 -12.49 15.94 -16.06
C ALA A 150 -11.57 15.16 -17.00
N ASP A 151 -10.42 15.74 -17.34
CA ASP A 151 -9.40 15.11 -18.22
C ASP A 151 -8.80 13.85 -17.57
N VAL A 152 -8.49 13.90 -16.25
CA VAL A 152 -8.04 12.71 -15.50
C VAL A 152 -9.12 11.61 -15.50
N LEU A 153 -10.37 11.98 -15.24
CA LEU A 153 -11.47 11.02 -15.26
C LEU A 153 -11.66 10.39 -16.64
N ALA A 154 -11.64 11.20 -17.69
CA ALA A 154 -11.72 10.75 -19.08
C ALA A 154 -10.57 9.79 -19.46
N LEU A 155 -9.34 10.09 -19.01
CA LEU A 155 -8.19 9.22 -19.24
C LEU A 155 -8.38 7.84 -18.59
N VAL A 156 -8.72 7.79 -17.27
CA VAL A 156 -8.87 6.50 -16.58
C VAL A 156 -10.05 5.69 -17.12
N GLN A 157 -11.17 6.35 -17.47
CA GLN A 157 -12.31 5.71 -18.12
C GLN A 157 -11.95 5.18 -19.50
N GLY A 158 -11.23 5.99 -20.28
CA GLY A 158 -10.78 5.60 -21.61
C GLY A 158 -9.81 4.42 -21.61
N LEU A 159 -8.93 4.30 -20.62
CA LEU A 159 -8.06 3.15 -20.43
C LEU A 159 -8.86 1.92 -20.03
N ALA A 160 -9.74 2.04 -19.03
CA ALA A 160 -10.57 0.93 -18.56
C ALA A 160 -11.51 0.40 -19.66
N ALA A 161 -12.14 1.27 -20.43
CA ALA A 161 -13.00 0.90 -21.56
C ALA A 161 -12.26 0.11 -22.65
N ARG A 162 -10.93 0.19 -22.69
CA ARG A 162 -10.07 -0.58 -23.60
C ARG A 162 -9.44 -1.81 -22.94
N GLY A 163 -9.90 -2.19 -21.76
CA GLY A 163 -9.47 -3.38 -21.04
C GLY A 163 -8.23 -3.19 -20.15
N ALA A 164 -7.62 -2.01 -20.10
CA ALA A 164 -6.55 -1.77 -19.15
C ALA A 164 -7.08 -1.69 -17.70
N GLN A 165 -6.20 -1.86 -16.73
CA GLN A 165 -6.47 -1.76 -15.31
C GLN A 165 -5.70 -0.55 -14.73
N PRO A 166 -6.27 0.66 -14.76
CA PRO A 166 -5.58 1.84 -14.25
C PRO A 166 -5.45 1.80 -12.73
N HIS A 167 -4.27 2.13 -12.22
CA HIS A 167 -3.97 2.37 -10.81
C HIS A 167 -3.52 3.82 -10.65
N LEU A 168 -4.37 4.65 -10.04
CA LEU A 168 -4.12 6.08 -9.88
C LEU A 168 -3.44 6.36 -8.55
N PHE A 169 -2.17 6.75 -8.60
CA PHE A 169 -1.37 7.07 -7.41
C PHE A 169 -1.67 8.47 -6.89
N ILE A 170 -1.85 8.56 -5.58
CA ILE A 170 -2.16 9.82 -4.89
C ILE A 170 -1.40 9.93 -3.58
N SER A 171 -0.77 11.06 -3.32
CA SER A 171 -0.11 11.34 -2.05
C SER A 171 -1.10 11.63 -0.91
N GLN A 172 -2.29 12.12 -1.24
CA GLN A 172 -3.39 12.39 -0.31
C GLN A 172 -4.72 12.51 -1.03
N THR A 173 -5.82 12.24 -0.34
CA THR A 173 -7.18 12.38 -0.91
C THR A 173 -7.61 13.85 -1.05
N GLY A 174 -7.02 14.76 -0.27
CA GLY A 174 -7.48 16.14 -0.22
C GLY A 174 -8.93 16.24 0.24
N ALA A 175 -9.77 16.97 -0.51
CA ALA A 175 -11.20 17.07 -0.22
C ALA A 175 -11.94 15.77 -0.57
N THR A 176 -12.89 15.39 0.28
CA THR A 176 -13.72 14.18 0.14
C THR A 176 -15.22 14.46 0.19
N ALA A 177 -15.63 15.67 0.58
CA ALA A 177 -17.04 16.04 0.67
C ALA A 177 -17.63 16.47 -0.69
N GLY A 178 -18.94 16.35 -0.84
CA GLY A 178 -19.70 16.90 -1.95
C GLY A 178 -19.20 16.44 -3.33
N ALA A 179 -18.88 17.39 -4.21
CA ALA A 179 -18.41 17.12 -5.57
C ALA A 179 -17.09 16.34 -5.61
N ALA A 180 -16.20 16.56 -4.64
CA ALA A 180 -14.95 15.80 -4.53
C ALA A 180 -15.21 14.32 -4.24
N GLY A 181 -16.09 14.00 -3.32
CA GLY A 181 -16.48 12.62 -3.03
C GLY A 181 -17.13 11.93 -4.23
N ARG A 182 -17.99 12.66 -4.98
CA ARG A 182 -18.56 12.11 -6.22
C ARG A 182 -17.49 11.79 -7.26
N TRP A 183 -16.52 12.69 -7.43
CA TRP A 183 -15.41 12.46 -8.37
C TRP A 183 -14.55 11.25 -7.99
N TRP A 184 -14.20 11.09 -6.70
CA TRP A 184 -13.46 9.92 -6.23
C TRP A 184 -14.20 8.61 -6.50
N ARG A 185 -15.53 8.58 -6.27
CA ARG A 185 -16.34 7.40 -6.61
C ARG A 185 -16.37 7.13 -8.11
N ALA A 186 -16.48 8.16 -8.94
CA ALA A 186 -16.43 8.00 -10.39
C ALA A 186 -15.08 7.46 -10.88
N VAL A 187 -13.96 7.92 -10.32
CA VAL A 187 -12.63 7.37 -10.60
C VAL A 187 -12.56 5.90 -10.19
N ALA A 188 -13.05 5.54 -9.00
CA ALA A 188 -13.01 4.18 -8.48
C ALA A 188 -13.85 3.16 -9.29
N GLN A 189 -14.81 3.61 -10.11
CA GLN A 189 -15.52 2.74 -11.06
C GLN A 189 -14.59 2.18 -12.15
N SER A 190 -13.56 2.95 -12.53
CA SER A 190 -12.67 2.63 -13.65
C SER A 190 -11.22 2.40 -13.23
N ALA A 191 -10.82 2.75 -12.01
CA ALA A 191 -9.44 2.66 -11.55
C ALA A 191 -9.36 2.18 -10.10
N THR A 192 -8.22 1.58 -9.73
CA THR A 192 -7.80 1.43 -8.34
C THR A 192 -7.14 2.73 -7.89
N ILE A 193 -7.53 3.26 -6.74
CA ILE A 193 -6.91 4.45 -6.14
C ILE A 193 -5.82 4.00 -5.18
N VAL A 194 -4.56 4.30 -5.48
CA VAL A 194 -3.40 3.87 -4.70
C VAL A 194 -2.90 5.01 -3.82
N ARG A 195 -2.99 4.84 -2.50
CA ARG A 195 -2.51 5.80 -1.51
C ARG A 195 -1.03 5.60 -1.23
N GLU A 196 -0.23 6.62 -1.48
CA GLU A 196 1.18 6.67 -1.13
C GLU A 196 1.36 6.96 0.35
N LEU A 197 2.15 6.13 1.01
CA LEU A 197 2.45 6.19 2.44
C LEU A 197 3.97 6.10 2.63
N TYR A 198 4.63 7.22 2.41
CA TYR A 198 6.08 7.33 2.56
C TYR A 198 6.42 7.84 3.94
N LEU A 199 6.70 6.92 4.85
CA LEU A 199 6.97 7.23 6.25
C LEU A 199 8.48 7.20 6.52
N PRO A 200 9.06 8.27 7.09
CA PRO A 200 10.50 8.32 7.39
C PRO A 200 10.91 7.24 8.39
N ALA A 201 11.87 6.38 8.01
CA ALA A 201 12.31 5.28 8.86
C ALA A 201 12.88 5.74 10.23
N PRO A 202 13.64 6.86 10.36
CA PRO A 202 14.07 7.35 11.67
C PRO A 202 12.91 7.70 12.59
N TRP A 203 11.84 8.24 12.02
CA TRP A 203 10.65 8.56 12.80
C TRP A 203 9.91 7.29 13.24
N LEU A 204 9.74 6.32 12.36
CA LEU A 204 9.17 5.01 12.71
C LEU A 204 10.02 4.30 13.77
N HIS A 205 11.36 4.34 13.63
CA HIS A 205 12.29 3.76 14.59
C HIS A 205 12.15 4.36 15.99
N SER A 206 11.84 5.64 16.10
CA SER A 206 11.66 6.32 17.38
C SER A 206 10.51 5.76 18.21
N PHE A 207 9.57 5.04 17.59
CA PHE A 207 8.47 4.38 18.27
C PHE A 207 8.83 3.01 18.86
N GLY A 208 10.02 2.50 18.55
CA GLY A 208 10.44 1.13 18.88
C GLY A 208 9.67 0.08 18.05
N PRO A 209 10.11 -1.18 18.11
CA PRO A 209 9.59 -2.22 17.22
C PRO A 209 8.08 -2.43 17.29
N ALA A 210 7.54 -2.53 18.49
CA ALA A 210 6.13 -2.72 18.71
C ALA A 210 5.28 -1.53 18.29
N GLY A 211 5.73 -0.33 18.67
CA GLY A 211 5.05 0.90 18.35
C GLY A 211 5.01 1.18 16.85
N THR A 212 6.08 0.87 16.13
CA THR A 212 6.14 0.96 14.68
C THR A 212 5.05 0.13 14.03
N SER A 213 4.91 -1.13 14.42
CA SER A 213 3.87 -2.02 13.85
C SER A 213 2.45 -1.49 14.09
N VAL A 214 2.18 -1.00 15.30
CA VAL A 214 0.86 -0.42 15.63
C VAL A 214 0.61 0.86 14.83
N TYR A 215 1.62 1.74 14.77
CA TYR A 215 1.53 3.00 14.07
C TYR A 215 1.31 2.79 12.56
N MET A 216 2.09 1.89 11.94
CA MET A 216 1.95 1.55 10.53
C MET A 216 0.55 1.06 10.19
N ARG A 217 0.02 0.09 10.92
CA ARG A 217 -1.35 -0.40 10.70
C ARG A 217 -2.39 0.71 10.85
N PHE A 218 -2.18 1.62 11.79
CA PHE A 218 -3.07 2.76 11.96
C PHE A 218 -3.06 3.69 10.74
N GLU A 219 -1.87 4.08 10.28
CA GLU A 219 -1.76 4.98 9.13
C GLU A 219 -2.30 4.35 7.85
N LEU A 220 -2.02 3.06 7.65
CA LEU A 220 -2.57 2.30 6.53
C LEU A 220 -4.11 2.27 6.55
N ARG A 221 -4.71 1.92 7.71
CA ARG A 221 -6.17 1.94 7.86
C ARG A 221 -6.75 3.34 7.72
N ARG A 222 -6.07 4.36 8.23
CA ARG A 222 -6.49 5.76 8.09
C ARG A 222 -6.52 6.21 6.63
N ALA A 223 -5.49 5.86 5.87
CA ALA A 223 -5.39 6.19 4.46
C ALA A 223 -6.53 5.55 3.65
N VAL A 224 -6.85 4.30 3.92
CA VAL A 224 -7.98 3.60 3.29
C VAL A 224 -9.31 4.19 3.72
N ARG A 225 -9.49 4.46 5.01
CA ARG A 225 -10.74 5.01 5.57
C ARG A 225 -11.15 6.30 4.90
N ASN A 226 -10.22 7.19 4.58
CA ASN A 226 -10.52 8.46 3.91
C ASN A 226 -11.26 8.27 2.56
N LEU A 227 -11.08 7.13 1.90
CA LEU A 227 -11.77 6.78 0.66
C LEU A 227 -13.03 5.95 0.93
N THR A 228 -12.96 4.98 1.85
CA THR A 228 -14.12 4.10 2.10
C THR A 228 -15.28 4.83 2.76
N THR A 229 -15.04 5.84 3.59
CA THR A 229 -16.09 6.67 4.19
C THR A 229 -16.89 7.47 3.18
N ILE A 230 -16.37 7.69 1.99
CA ILE A 230 -17.09 8.37 0.89
C ILE A 230 -17.67 7.39 -0.12
N GLY A 231 -17.70 6.10 0.18
CA GLY A 231 -18.30 5.06 -0.65
C GLY A 231 -17.41 4.49 -1.75
N VAL A 232 -16.08 4.67 -1.67
CA VAL A 232 -15.13 3.92 -2.52
C VAL A 232 -14.95 2.53 -1.90
N PRO A 233 -15.22 1.43 -2.62
CA PRO A 233 -15.01 0.09 -2.10
C PRO A 233 -13.52 -0.16 -1.77
N SER A 234 -13.22 -0.85 -0.69
CA SER A 234 -11.83 -1.19 -0.33
C SER A 234 -11.12 -2.01 -1.41
N SER A 235 -11.88 -2.85 -2.12
CA SER A 235 -11.40 -3.59 -3.31
C SER A 235 -11.01 -2.70 -4.51
N ARG A 236 -11.21 -1.40 -4.42
CA ARG A 236 -10.76 -0.37 -5.36
C ARG A 236 -9.73 0.57 -4.74
N VAL A 237 -9.20 0.21 -3.58
CA VAL A 237 -8.14 0.97 -2.91
C VAL A 237 -6.88 0.12 -2.85
N GLY A 238 -5.75 0.72 -3.21
CA GLY A 238 -4.42 0.19 -3.01
C GLY A 238 -3.60 1.07 -2.07
N ILE A 239 -2.46 0.58 -1.64
CA ILE A 239 -1.47 1.31 -0.86
C ILE A 239 -0.10 1.20 -1.52
N ALA A 240 0.71 2.26 -1.44
CA ALA A 240 2.09 2.26 -1.89
C ALA A 240 3.03 2.66 -0.75
N LEU A 241 4.06 1.85 -0.53
CA LEU A 241 5.10 2.07 0.44
C LEU A 241 6.33 2.65 -0.25
N GLY A 242 7.04 3.57 0.40
CA GLY A 242 8.25 4.19 -0.14
C GLY A 242 9.48 3.82 0.69
N PHE A 243 10.53 3.33 0.02
CA PHE A 243 11.76 2.82 0.63
C PHE A 243 13.01 3.61 0.22
N GLN A 244 12.84 4.85 -0.14
CA GLN A 244 13.94 5.73 -0.54
C GLN A 244 14.99 5.85 0.58
N SER A 245 16.25 5.97 0.22
CA SER A 245 17.31 6.30 1.18
C SER A 245 17.24 7.74 1.67
N GLY A 246 16.60 8.60 0.89
CA GLY A 246 16.31 9.98 1.21
C GLY A 246 14.99 10.18 1.95
N ARG A 247 14.31 11.29 1.63
CA ARG A 247 13.05 11.70 2.26
C ARG A 247 11.94 10.65 2.05
N GLY A 248 11.33 10.23 3.16
CA GLY A 248 10.26 9.22 3.14
C GLY A 248 10.75 7.77 3.25
N GLY A 249 12.05 7.55 3.41
CA GLY A 249 12.64 6.23 3.53
C GLY A 249 13.70 6.15 4.62
N ARG A 250 14.91 5.65 4.29
CA ARG A 250 16.00 5.39 5.23
C ARG A 250 16.48 6.63 5.97
N MET A 251 16.68 7.74 5.28
CA MET A 251 17.12 9.04 5.85
C MET A 251 18.33 8.93 6.80
N GLY A 252 19.34 8.17 6.41
CA GLY A 252 20.56 7.99 7.21
C GLY A 252 20.44 7.04 8.39
N LEU A 253 19.30 6.39 8.64
CA LEU A 253 19.19 5.38 9.67
C LEU A 253 20.17 4.22 9.39
N ALA A 254 20.80 3.67 10.43
CA ALA A 254 21.70 2.53 10.28
C ALA A 254 20.98 1.31 9.68
N ALA A 255 21.71 0.41 9.03
CA ALA A 255 21.16 -0.71 8.27
C ALA A 255 20.23 -1.62 9.10
N ALA A 256 20.66 -2.07 10.26
CA ALA A 256 19.90 -3.03 11.08
C ALA A 256 18.53 -2.46 11.52
N PRO A 257 18.44 -1.25 12.12
CA PRO A 257 17.15 -0.65 12.43
C PRO A 257 16.31 -0.35 11.17
N TRP A 258 16.91 -0.01 10.03
CA TRP A 258 16.17 0.16 8.78
C TRP A 258 15.55 -1.15 8.30
N PHE A 259 16.28 -2.26 8.31
CA PHE A 259 15.75 -3.58 7.94
C PHE A 259 14.56 -4.00 8.83
N GLU A 260 14.65 -3.69 10.13
CA GLU A 260 13.52 -3.94 11.03
C GLU A 260 12.29 -3.09 10.66
N ILE A 261 12.47 -1.82 10.29
CA ILE A 261 11.37 -0.99 9.80
C ILE A 261 10.76 -1.55 8.53
N VAL A 262 11.57 -1.86 7.52
CA VAL A 262 11.12 -2.45 6.25
C VAL A 262 10.31 -3.73 6.47
N LYS A 263 10.78 -4.61 7.36
CA LYS A 263 10.03 -5.80 7.75
C LYS A 263 8.67 -5.46 8.34
N ARG A 264 8.60 -4.48 9.24
CA ARG A 264 7.34 -4.11 9.88
C ARG A 264 6.37 -3.46 8.90
N GLU A 265 6.87 -2.70 7.95
CA GLU A 265 6.06 -2.16 6.85
C GLU A 265 5.47 -3.29 6.00
N ALA A 266 6.25 -4.30 5.65
CA ALA A 266 5.76 -5.47 4.91
C ALA A 266 4.67 -6.23 5.69
N LEU A 267 4.91 -6.53 6.98
CA LEU A 267 3.95 -7.23 7.83
C LEU A 267 2.66 -6.43 8.04
N ALA A 268 2.77 -5.13 8.34
CA ALA A 268 1.61 -4.27 8.55
C ALA A 268 0.77 -4.15 7.28
N SER A 269 1.42 -4.02 6.13
CA SER A 269 0.74 -3.91 4.84
C SER A 269 0.03 -5.20 4.46
N ARG A 270 0.69 -6.36 4.63
CA ARG A 270 0.08 -7.67 4.40
C ARG A 270 -1.16 -7.87 5.28
N GLN A 271 -1.04 -7.52 6.57
CA GLN A 271 -2.16 -7.66 7.51
C GLN A 271 -3.32 -6.74 7.14
N VAL A 272 -3.08 -5.43 6.97
CA VAL A 272 -4.15 -4.46 6.70
C VAL A 272 -4.77 -4.69 5.32
N ALA A 273 -3.96 -5.05 4.32
CA ALA A 273 -4.48 -5.33 2.99
C ALA A 273 -5.37 -6.57 2.97
N GLY A 274 -5.02 -7.62 3.71
CA GLY A 274 -5.88 -8.80 3.88
C GLY A 274 -7.16 -8.50 4.67
N GLU A 275 -7.06 -7.83 5.82
CA GLU A 275 -8.21 -7.47 6.67
C GLU A 275 -9.24 -6.61 5.94
N LEU A 276 -8.80 -5.70 5.09
CA LEU A 276 -9.67 -4.77 4.36
C LEU A 276 -9.97 -5.19 2.93
N SER A 277 -9.45 -6.33 2.49
CA SER A 277 -9.58 -6.83 1.11
C SER A 277 -9.17 -5.75 0.08
N LEU A 278 -7.98 -5.17 0.26
CA LEU A 278 -7.48 -4.13 -0.65
C LEU A 278 -7.16 -4.70 -2.03
N ALA A 279 -7.28 -3.87 -3.06
CA ALA A 279 -6.92 -4.23 -4.43
C ALA A 279 -5.44 -4.56 -4.57
N SER A 280 -4.55 -3.74 -3.99
CA SER A 280 -3.12 -3.86 -4.23
C SER A 280 -2.25 -3.26 -3.13
N VAL A 281 -1.01 -3.78 -3.07
CA VAL A 281 0.10 -3.23 -2.30
C VAL A 281 1.27 -3.00 -3.25
N TRP A 282 1.85 -1.81 -3.21
CA TRP A 282 2.97 -1.40 -4.05
C TRP A 282 4.20 -1.12 -3.21
N SER A 283 5.37 -1.52 -3.67
CA SER A 283 6.65 -1.07 -3.14
C SER A 283 7.35 -0.17 -4.16
N TRP A 284 7.87 0.97 -3.70
CA TRP A 284 8.49 1.98 -4.55
C TRP A 284 9.70 2.63 -3.88
N GLY A 285 10.54 3.27 -4.68
CA GLY A 285 11.67 4.03 -4.17
C GLY A 285 12.94 3.22 -3.91
N TRP A 286 13.02 1.99 -4.37
CA TRP A 286 14.22 1.17 -4.28
C TRP A 286 15.34 1.77 -5.16
N ALA A 287 16.18 2.63 -4.55
CA ALA A 287 17.33 3.25 -5.23
C ALA A 287 16.96 4.00 -6.52
N THR A 288 15.86 4.77 -6.52
CA THR A 288 15.35 5.49 -7.70
C THR A 288 15.98 6.86 -7.91
N PHE A 289 16.64 7.44 -6.91
CA PHE A 289 17.26 8.76 -6.99
C PHE A 289 18.79 8.68 -7.00
N PRO A 290 19.48 9.69 -7.57
CA PRO A 290 20.92 9.62 -7.73
C PRO A 290 21.72 9.29 -6.46
N GLY A 291 21.35 9.82 -5.31
CA GLY A 291 22.03 9.53 -4.04
C GLY A 291 21.74 8.13 -3.47
N GLU A 292 20.72 7.44 -3.97
CA GLU A 292 20.26 6.14 -3.47
C GLU A 292 20.95 4.98 -4.16
N HIS A 293 21.47 5.19 -5.37
CA HIS A 293 22.19 4.16 -6.13
C HIS A 293 23.42 3.63 -5.41
N THR A 294 23.99 4.43 -4.53
CA THR A 294 25.17 4.10 -3.75
C THR A 294 24.86 3.49 -2.38
N ASP A 295 23.60 3.39 -1.99
CA ASP A 295 23.23 2.77 -0.71
C ASP A 295 23.44 1.24 -0.79
N PRO A 296 24.47 0.70 -0.10
CA PRO A 296 24.82 -0.71 -0.20
C PRO A 296 23.76 -1.62 0.45
N ASP A 297 22.88 -1.04 1.27
CA ASP A 297 21.87 -1.78 2.04
C ASP A 297 20.51 -1.81 1.34
N ALA A 298 20.31 -0.99 0.29
CA ALA A 298 19.03 -0.93 -0.42
C ALA A 298 18.61 -2.30 -0.99
N ARG A 299 19.55 -3.05 -1.60
CA ARG A 299 19.30 -4.41 -2.09
C ARG A 299 18.92 -5.36 -0.95
N ARG A 300 19.60 -5.26 0.19
CA ARG A 300 19.34 -6.09 1.37
C ARG A 300 17.96 -5.76 1.97
N ALA A 301 17.62 -4.47 2.06
CA ALA A 301 16.30 -4.03 2.52
C ALA A 301 15.18 -4.57 1.62
N ALA A 302 15.35 -4.49 0.30
CA ALA A 302 14.41 -5.06 -0.66
C ALA A 302 14.26 -6.59 -0.49
N CYS A 303 15.36 -7.28 -0.23
CA CYS A 303 15.33 -8.72 0.07
C CYS A 303 14.57 -9.02 1.37
N VAL A 304 14.79 -8.23 2.44
CA VAL A 304 14.03 -8.34 3.70
C VAL A 304 12.53 -8.14 3.46
N PHE A 305 12.17 -7.14 2.66
CA PHE A 305 10.78 -6.87 2.30
C PHE A 305 10.13 -8.08 1.61
N LEU A 306 10.77 -8.60 0.57
CA LEU A 306 10.28 -9.74 -0.20
C LEU A 306 10.14 -10.98 0.67
N TRP A 307 11.18 -11.34 1.43
CA TRP A 307 11.16 -12.49 2.32
C TRP A 307 10.08 -12.38 3.40
N THR A 308 9.89 -11.19 3.96
CA THR A 308 8.86 -10.95 4.99
C THR A 308 7.44 -11.09 4.41
N ARG A 309 7.28 -10.73 3.15
CA ARG A 309 6.02 -10.91 2.42
C ARG A 309 5.72 -12.39 2.20
N GLU A 310 6.71 -13.12 1.71
CA GLU A 310 6.63 -14.55 1.44
C GLU A 310 8.03 -15.18 1.49
N ALA A 311 8.18 -16.21 2.32
CA ALA A 311 9.43 -16.95 2.41
C ALA A 311 9.74 -17.63 1.06
N GLY A 312 11.00 -17.52 0.61
CA GLY A 312 11.44 -18.05 -0.68
C GLY A 312 11.55 -17.00 -1.79
N LEU A 313 10.91 -15.83 -1.66
CA LEU A 313 11.12 -14.74 -2.63
C LEU A 313 12.52 -14.11 -2.52
N CYS A 314 13.19 -14.28 -1.39
CA CYS A 314 14.61 -13.93 -1.20
C CYS A 314 15.23 -14.79 -0.11
N ASP A 315 16.57 -14.76 0.03
CA ASP A 315 17.32 -15.59 0.99
C ASP A 315 17.14 -15.13 2.46
N GLY A 316 16.31 -14.13 2.69
CA GLY A 316 15.85 -13.71 4.00
C GLY A 316 16.94 -13.11 4.90
N PRO A 317 16.94 -13.48 6.19
CA PRO A 317 17.85 -12.94 7.19
C PRO A 317 19.33 -13.08 6.84
N ALA A 318 19.71 -14.12 6.12
CA ALA A 318 21.08 -14.32 5.65
C ALA A 318 21.57 -13.17 4.76
N ALA A 319 20.67 -12.55 3.98
CA ALA A 319 20.98 -11.40 3.15
C ALA A 319 21.12 -10.09 3.95
N ALA A 320 20.49 -10.00 5.12
CA ALA A 320 20.52 -8.83 6.01
C ALA A 320 21.62 -8.92 7.10
N GLY A 321 22.16 -10.12 7.34
CA GLY A 321 23.17 -10.39 8.36
C GLY A 321 22.62 -10.60 9.77
N THR A 322 23.44 -11.09 10.68
CA THR A 322 23.09 -11.56 12.04
C THR A 322 22.49 -10.48 12.98
N ALA A 323 22.61 -9.20 12.64
CA ALA A 323 21.96 -8.12 13.40
C ALA A 323 20.43 -8.18 13.32
N PHE A 324 19.88 -8.80 12.27
CA PHE A 324 18.46 -8.96 12.06
C PHE A 324 17.82 -9.94 13.07
N ASP A 325 18.48 -11.06 13.35
CA ASP A 325 17.93 -12.10 14.24
C ASP A 325 17.88 -11.67 15.70
N ARG A 326 18.81 -10.83 16.16
CA ARG A 326 18.84 -10.38 17.54
C ARG A 326 17.70 -9.41 17.88
N SER A 327 17.22 -8.62 16.92
CA SER A 327 16.10 -7.71 17.16
C SER A 327 14.76 -8.42 17.29
N LEU A 328 14.63 -9.64 16.74
CA LEU A 328 13.42 -10.45 16.76
C LEU A 328 13.26 -11.27 18.04
N ALA A 329 14.39 -11.61 18.69
CA ALA A 329 14.43 -12.55 19.81
C ALA A 329 14.20 -11.92 21.18
N GLN A 330 14.19 -10.58 21.32
CA GLN A 330 14.02 -9.93 22.61
C GLN A 330 12.54 -9.71 22.96
N PRO A 331 12.00 -10.44 23.96
CA PRO A 331 10.74 -10.08 24.54
C PRO A 331 10.86 -8.73 25.23
N ALA A 332 9.83 -7.91 25.13
CA ALA A 332 9.73 -6.67 25.90
C ALA A 332 9.51 -7.02 27.38
N GLU A 333 10.57 -7.35 28.10
CA GLU A 333 10.51 -7.54 29.54
C GLU A 333 10.65 -6.23 30.28
N GLY A 334 9.78 -6.02 31.24
CA GLY A 334 9.84 -5.07 32.35
C GLY A 334 9.09 -3.77 32.12
N GLY A 335 8.20 -3.49 33.06
CA GLY A 335 7.71 -2.17 33.44
C GLY A 335 6.94 -1.38 32.38
N ARG A 336 5.77 -1.87 31.96
CA ARG A 336 4.80 -1.09 31.19
C ARG A 336 4.19 -0.02 32.09
N ARG A 337 4.74 1.20 32.05
CA ARG A 337 4.15 2.32 32.82
C ARG A 337 3.63 3.38 31.86
N VAL A 338 2.33 3.60 31.92
CA VAL A 338 1.70 4.76 31.33
C VAL A 338 0.96 5.51 32.43
N THR A 339 1.07 6.82 32.41
CA THR A 339 0.38 7.67 33.40
C THR A 339 -0.47 8.69 32.67
N LEU A 340 -1.67 8.89 33.20
CA LEU A 340 -2.59 9.95 32.81
C LEU A 340 -2.72 10.90 34.01
N ARG A 341 -2.25 12.12 33.86
CA ARG A 341 -2.36 13.16 34.90
C ARG A 341 -3.19 14.32 34.40
N LEU A 342 -4.21 14.67 35.17
CA LEU A 342 -4.98 15.88 34.93
C LEU A 342 -4.08 17.10 35.24
N LEU A 343 -4.01 18.06 34.31
CA LEU A 343 -3.32 19.34 34.47
C LEU A 343 -4.27 20.48 34.78
N SER A 344 -5.43 20.48 34.13
CA SER A 344 -6.49 21.45 34.34
C SER A 344 -7.83 20.79 34.10
N ALA A 345 -8.76 21.01 35.01
CA ALA A 345 -10.18 20.61 34.89
C ALA A 345 -11.06 21.74 34.33
N ARG A 346 -10.48 22.90 34.03
CA ARG A 346 -11.20 24.02 33.40
C ARG A 346 -11.29 23.79 31.89
N HIS A 347 -12.36 24.18 31.29
CA HIS A 347 -12.54 24.03 29.84
C HIS A 347 -11.60 24.98 29.05
N PRO A 348 -10.80 24.47 28.08
CA PRO A 348 -10.60 23.06 27.71
C PRO A 348 -9.79 22.28 28.75
N VAL A 349 -10.16 21.02 28.96
CA VAL A 349 -9.45 20.16 29.93
C VAL A 349 -8.10 19.73 29.38
N TRP A 350 -7.10 19.80 30.24
CA TRP A 350 -5.74 19.41 29.88
C TRP A 350 -5.27 18.19 30.66
N PHE A 351 -4.77 17.20 29.92
CA PHE A 351 -4.11 16.03 30.49
C PHE A 351 -2.65 15.98 30.10
N ARG A 352 -1.83 15.43 30.96
CA ARG A 352 -0.45 15.04 30.65
C ARG A 352 -0.39 13.52 30.55
N VAL A 353 0.06 13.03 29.40
CA VAL A 353 0.30 11.61 29.17
C VAL A 353 1.79 11.38 29.17
N ALA A 354 2.26 10.45 30.01
CA ALA A 354 3.65 10.00 30.03
C ALA A 354 3.68 8.48 29.91
N ALA A 355 4.63 7.95 29.16
CA ALA A 355 4.80 6.52 28.95
C ALA A 355 6.27 6.13 29.10
N SER A 356 6.51 4.91 29.56
CA SER A 356 7.86 4.35 29.51
C SER A 356 8.34 4.19 28.06
N ALA A 357 9.64 4.25 27.83
CA ALA A 357 10.25 4.06 26.52
C ALA A 357 9.81 2.75 25.84
N LYS A 358 9.50 1.72 26.62
CA LYS A 358 9.02 0.41 26.13
C LYS A 358 7.63 0.44 25.50
N LEU A 359 6.88 1.51 25.71
CA LEU A 359 5.57 1.73 25.11
C LEU A 359 5.62 2.77 23.98
N ALA A 360 6.82 3.25 23.66
CA ALA A 360 6.99 4.22 22.58
C ALA A 360 6.38 3.71 21.27
N GLY A 361 5.56 4.54 20.64
CA GLY A 361 4.86 4.25 19.40
C GLY A 361 3.58 3.44 19.52
N ARG A 362 3.28 2.84 20.66
CA ARG A 362 1.96 2.22 20.86
C ARG A 362 0.87 3.27 20.79
N VAL A 363 -0.26 2.87 20.22
CA VAL A 363 -1.44 3.74 20.17
C VAL A 363 -2.12 3.74 21.53
N ALA A 364 -2.31 4.93 22.07
CA ALA A 364 -3.13 5.15 23.24
C ALA A 364 -4.39 5.95 22.88
N LEU A 365 -5.51 5.56 23.48
CA LEU A 365 -6.79 6.23 23.35
C LEU A 365 -7.15 6.84 24.70
N LEU A 366 -7.39 8.14 24.75
CA LEU A 366 -8.09 8.72 25.88
C LEU A 366 -9.57 8.40 25.71
N GLN A 367 -10.15 7.71 26.67
CA GLN A 367 -11.53 7.25 26.62
C GLN A 367 -12.33 7.85 27.75
N GLU A 368 -13.60 8.16 27.48
CA GLU A 368 -14.61 8.55 28.44
C GLU A 368 -15.64 7.44 28.58
N ARG A 369 -16.07 7.18 29.81
CA ARG A 369 -17.20 6.29 30.08
C ARG A 369 -18.51 7.05 29.92
N ARG A 370 -19.36 6.60 29.01
CA ARG A 370 -20.72 7.08 28.79
C ARG A 370 -21.65 5.90 28.96
N ALA A 371 -22.61 6.01 29.89
CA ALA A 371 -23.36 4.85 30.36
C ALA A 371 -22.38 3.74 30.77
N ASP A 372 -22.43 2.59 30.16
CA ASP A 372 -21.52 1.45 30.48
C ASP A 372 -20.43 1.21 29.42
N GLU A 373 -20.33 2.09 28.43
CA GLU A 373 -19.39 1.96 27.33
C GLU A 373 -18.24 2.99 27.38
N TRP A 374 -17.09 2.60 26.81
CA TRP A 374 -15.92 3.46 26.70
C TRP A 374 -15.83 4.07 25.32
N HIS A 375 -16.03 5.38 25.21
CA HIS A 375 -15.94 6.16 23.98
C HIS A 375 -14.58 6.82 23.85
N SER A 376 -13.93 6.67 22.70
CA SER A 376 -12.64 7.30 22.44
C SER A 376 -12.82 8.78 22.12
N LEU A 377 -12.27 9.62 22.99
CA LEU A 377 -12.26 11.08 22.84
C LEU A 377 -11.08 11.55 22.01
N TRP A 378 -9.93 10.90 22.19
CA TRP A 378 -8.69 11.32 21.60
C TRP A 378 -7.71 10.16 21.47
N ARG A 379 -6.81 10.26 20.48
CA ARG A 379 -5.88 9.22 20.12
C ARG A 379 -4.49 9.78 19.90
N MET A 380 -3.45 9.06 20.37
CA MET A 380 -2.05 9.43 20.20
C MET A 380 -1.16 8.20 20.06
N ALA A 381 -0.02 8.38 19.36
CA ALA A 381 1.11 7.49 19.56
C ALA A 381 1.89 7.95 20.82
N LEU A 382 2.23 7.00 21.68
CA LEU A 382 3.02 7.28 22.87
C LEU A 382 4.46 7.60 22.46
N GLY A 383 4.94 8.78 22.84
CA GLY A 383 6.33 9.19 22.58
C GLY A 383 7.30 8.64 23.62
N PRO A 384 8.59 8.45 23.26
CA PRO A 384 9.53 7.73 24.12
C PRO A 384 9.99 8.51 25.36
N PHE A 385 9.94 9.85 25.38
CA PHE A 385 10.70 10.59 26.42
C PHE A 385 10.11 11.89 26.93
N ARG A 386 8.99 12.39 26.41
CA ARG A 386 8.42 13.64 26.91
C ARG A 386 6.93 13.51 27.17
N PRO A 387 6.50 13.81 28.40
CA PRO A 387 5.07 13.95 28.70
C PRO A 387 4.44 14.98 27.79
N ARG A 388 3.41 14.59 27.05
CA ARG A 388 2.70 15.51 26.14
C ARG A 388 1.44 16.01 26.80
N PRO A 389 1.21 17.34 26.85
CA PRO A 389 -0.09 17.88 27.20
C PRO A 389 -1.09 17.59 26.06
N VAL A 390 -2.28 17.17 26.44
CA VAL A 390 -3.37 16.86 25.53
C VAL A 390 -4.57 17.70 25.91
N ARG A 391 -5.09 18.42 24.95
CA ARG A 391 -6.29 19.25 25.12
C ARG A 391 -7.53 18.48 24.67
N ILE A 392 -8.52 18.38 25.56
CA ILE A 392 -9.75 17.65 25.29
C ILE A 392 -10.95 18.55 25.54
N PRO A 393 -11.88 18.69 24.58
CA PRO A 393 -13.11 19.43 24.74
C PRO A 393 -14.15 18.55 25.47
N LEU A 394 -14.05 18.45 26.80
CA LEU A 394 -15.09 17.86 27.64
C LEU A 394 -16.12 18.93 28.02
N ALA A 395 -17.38 18.57 27.99
CA ALA A 395 -18.44 19.45 28.47
C ALA A 395 -18.32 19.67 30.00
N ASN A 396 -19.03 20.68 30.50
CA ASN A 396 -19.13 20.84 31.96
C ASN A 396 -19.80 19.62 32.59
N GLY A 397 -19.31 19.24 33.76
CA GLY A 397 -19.88 18.12 34.47
C GLY A 397 -18.87 17.08 34.97
N ARG A 398 -19.39 15.93 35.35
CA ARG A 398 -18.63 14.80 35.86
C ARG A 398 -18.31 13.81 34.75
N HIS A 399 -17.03 13.56 34.50
CA HIS A 399 -16.53 12.61 33.48
C HIS A 399 -15.68 11.53 34.14
N VAL A 400 -15.79 10.31 33.64
CA VAL A 400 -14.88 9.21 34.03
C VAL A 400 -14.02 8.91 32.83
N VAL A 401 -12.71 9.12 32.97
CA VAL A 401 -11.75 8.97 31.86
C VAL A 401 -10.65 7.96 32.18
N ARG A 402 -10.17 7.28 31.17
CA ARG A 402 -8.98 6.42 31.24
C ARG A 402 -8.12 6.56 29.99
N LEU A 403 -6.88 6.17 30.09
CA LEU A 403 -6.05 5.93 28.93
C LEU A 403 -6.04 4.43 28.65
N TYR A 404 -6.48 4.05 27.46
CA TYR A 404 -6.42 2.68 26.93
C TYR A 404 -5.26 2.59 25.96
N VAL A 405 -4.40 1.61 26.16
CA VAL A 405 -3.28 1.32 25.24
C VAL A 405 -3.65 0.09 24.43
N ALA A 406 -3.77 0.26 23.12
CA ALA A 406 -4.23 -0.78 22.23
C ALA A 406 -3.34 -2.03 22.27
N GLU A 407 -3.94 -3.17 21.97
CA GLU A 407 -3.23 -4.43 21.80
C GLU A 407 -2.12 -4.31 20.77
N GLU A 408 -1.07 -5.02 21.04
CA GLU A 408 0.00 -5.30 20.08
C GLU A 408 -0.29 -6.67 19.46
N ASN A 409 -0.25 -6.77 18.13
CA ASN A 409 -0.50 -8.04 17.43
C ASN A 409 0.67 -9.03 17.57
N ALA A 410 1.21 -9.14 18.75
CA ALA A 410 2.15 -10.19 19.12
C ALA A 410 1.49 -11.08 20.17
N PRO A 411 1.75 -12.39 20.21
CA PRO A 411 1.08 -13.33 21.11
C PRO A 411 1.19 -13.01 22.62
N ARG A 412 1.91 -11.96 22.99
CA ARG A 412 2.15 -11.52 24.38
C ARG A 412 1.88 -10.04 24.67
N GLY A 413 1.29 -9.32 23.73
CA GLY A 413 1.07 -7.87 23.85
C GLY A 413 -0.37 -7.50 24.17
N ALA A 414 -0.92 -7.93 25.30
CA ALA A 414 -2.28 -7.57 25.68
C ALA A 414 -2.51 -6.06 25.75
N ALA A 415 -3.72 -5.62 25.40
CA ALA A 415 -4.20 -4.28 25.71
C ALA A 415 -4.20 -4.05 27.22
N PHE A 416 -3.95 -2.83 27.64
CA PHE A 416 -4.09 -2.44 29.03
C PHE A 416 -4.59 -1.00 29.15
N TRP A 417 -5.02 -0.62 30.32
CA TRP A 417 -5.54 0.72 30.59
C TRP A 417 -5.06 1.23 31.95
N THR A 418 -5.05 2.55 32.08
CA THR A 418 -4.85 3.19 33.37
C THR A 418 -6.08 3.03 34.26
N THR A 419 -5.90 3.11 35.55
CA THR A 419 -7.03 3.24 36.49
C THR A 419 -7.91 4.41 36.04
N PRO A 420 -9.23 4.22 35.92
CA PRO A 420 -10.15 5.29 35.59
C PRO A 420 -10.06 6.46 36.58
N ARG A 421 -10.17 7.67 36.09
CA ARG A 421 -10.16 8.90 36.89
C ARG A 421 -11.48 9.64 36.72
N VAL A 422 -12.02 10.13 37.82
CA VAL A 422 -13.12 11.07 37.82
C VAL A 422 -12.54 12.48 37.63
N VAL A 423 -13.13 13.21 36.69
CA VAL A 423 -12.80 14.60 36.39
C VAL A 423 -14.08 15.42 36.43
N HIS A 424 -14.08 16.46 37.24
CA HIS A 424 -15.16 17.45 37.27
C HIS A 424 -14.74 18.64 36.44
N VAL A 425 -15.39 18.85 35.33
CA VAL A 425 -15.11 19.98 34.40
C VAL A 425 -15.98 21.15 34.78
N THR A 426 -15.33 22.29 34.94
CA THR A 426 -16.02 23.57 35.18
C THR A 426 -15.60 24.58 34.13
N ASP A 427 -16.46 25.53 33.80
CA ASP A 427 -16.08 26.65 32.98
C ASP A 427 -14.92 27.41 33.56
N ALA A 428 -14.04 27.96 32.73
CA ALA A 428 -13.16 29.00 33.16
C ALA A 428 -14.05 30.16 33.66
N ALA A 429 -13.90 30.54 34.94
CA ALA A 429 -14.50 31.77 35.41
C ALA A 429 -14.16 32.88 34.44
N ARG A 430 -15.15 33.56 33.88
CA ARG A 430 -15.00 34.70 33.01
C ARG A 430 -14.24 35.83 33.70
#